data_bf4cb76c0aa7791e8c79f47c8b44d6a6
#
_entry.id   bf4cb76c0aa7791e8c79f47c8b44d6a6
#
_cell.length_a   1.000
_cell.length_b   1.000
_cell.length_c   1.000
_cell.angle_alpha   90.00
_cell.angle_beta   90.00
_cell.angle_gamma   90.00
#
_symmetry.space_group_name_H-M   'P 1'
#
loop_
_entity.id
_entity.type
_entity.pdbx_description
1 polymer ?
#
loop_
_entity_poly.entity_id
_entity_poly.type
_entity_poly.pdbx_seq_one_letter_code
_entity_poly.pdbx_strand_id
1 'polypeptide(L)' 'METKNDTVTCPVCGKVHEIKHPLLNIICDCGAKYYGKCEIWLDRKTGKHYAR' A
#
# COMPACT_ATOMS: atom_id res chain seq x y z
N MET A 1 11.12 14.64 -17.45
CA MET A 1 10.38 14.03 -17.12
C MET A 1 9.81 14.14 -15.95
N GLU A 2 8.85 13.83 -15.68
CA GLU A 2 8.32 14.01 -14.58
C GLU A 2 8.37 12.97 -13.68
N THR A 3 8.39 13.16 -12.48
CA THR A 3 8.34 12.19 -11.53
C THR A 3 6.94 11.95 -11.21
N LYS A 4 6.51 10.73 -11.39
CA LYS A 4 5.23 10.44 -11.04
C LYS A 4 5.16 10.18 -9.62
N ASN A 5 4.38 10.85 -8.89
CA ASN A 5 4.15 10.57 -7.49
C ASN A 5 2.94 9.67 -7.39
N ASP A 6 3.19 8.42 -7.14
CA ASP A 6 2.09 7.50 -6.97
C ASP A 6 1.68 7.45 -5.53
N THR A 7 0.39 7.32 -5.31
CA THR A 7 -0.12 7.16 -3.95
C THR A 7 -0.98 5.92 -3.91
N VAL A 8 -1.08 5.32 -2.73
CA VAL A 8 -1.95 4.17 -2.52
C VAL A 8 -2.79 4.45 -1.29
N THR A 9 -4.01 3.95 -1.31
CA THR A 9 -4.93 4.15 -0.21
C THR A 9 -5.12 2.83 0.51
N CYS A 10 -4.91 2.83 1.80
CA CYS A 10 -5.11 1.63 2.60
C CYS A 10 -6.59 1.25 2.58
N PRO A 11 -6.93 0.02 2.21
CA PRO A 11 -8.33 -0.37 2.15
C PRO A 11 -8.94 -0.63 3.53
N VAL A 12 -8.12 -0.69 4.54
CA VAL A 12 -8.62 -0.98 5.87
C VAL A 12 -9.01 0.29 6.61
N CYS A 13 -8.12 1.27 6.61
CA CYS A 13 -8.40 2.51 7.34
C CYS A 13 -8.60 3.71 6.43
N GLY A 14 -8.31 3.59 5.14
CA GLY A 14 -8.50 4.69 4.22
C GLY A 14 -7.37 5.70 4.18
N LYS A 15 -6.27 5.43 4.86
CA LYS A 15 -5.18 6.37 4.88
C LYS A 15 -4.41 6.33 3.57
N VAL A 16 -3.99 7.49 3.08
CA VAL A 16 -3.25 7.59 1.83
C VAL A 16 -1.76 7.60 2.12
N HIS A 17 -1.01 6.80 1.39
CA HIS A 17 0.43 6.75 1.52
C HIS A 17 1.09 7.08 0.19
N GLU A 18 2.21 7.77 0.26
CA GLU A 18 2.93 8.15 -0.93
C GLU A 18 4.02 7.14 -1.23
N ILE A 19 4.12 6.70 -2.48
CA ILE A 19 5.09 5.71 -2.89
C ILE A 19 6.20 6.39 -3.67
N LYS A 20 7.42 6.22 -3.24
CA LYS A 20 8.56 6.79 -3.94
C LYS A 20 9.25 5.79 -4.83
N HIS A 21 9.14 4.52 -4.50
CA HIS A 21 9.73 3.48 -5.31
C HIS A 21 8.66 2.44 -5.62
N PRO A 22 8.64 1.92 -6.83
CA PRO A 22 7.60 0.95 -7.21
C PRO A 22 7.66 -0.36 -6.45
N LEU A 23 8.83 -0.72 -5.93
CA LEU A 23 8.95 -1.98 -5.20
C LEU A 23 8.98 -1.80 -3.69
N LEU A 24 8.58 -0.64 -3.23
CA LEU A 24 8.63 -0.36 -1.82
C LEU A 24 7.46 -0.98 -1.08
N ASN A 25 7.73 -1.56 0.08
CA ASN A 25 6.67 -2.08 0.93
C ASN A 25 6.33 -1.02 1.96
N ILE A 26 5.05 -0.86 2.24
CA ILE A 26 4.57 0.15 3.18
C ILE A 26 3.77 -0.53 4.25
N ILE A 27 4.01 -0.13 5.49
CA ILE A 27 3.24 -0.65 6.61
C ILE A 27 2.37 0.46 7.14
N CYS A 28 1.06 0.24 7.09
CA CYS A 28 0.10 1.22 7.57
C CYS A 28 -0.05 1.09 9.09
N ASP A 29 -0.39 2.19 9.72
CA ASP A 29 -0.57 2.19 11.16
C ASP A 29 -1.68 1.26 11.61
N CYS A 30 -2.65 0.99 10.76
CA CYS A 30 -3.74 0.09 11.11
C CYS A 30 -3.33 -1.37 11.07
N GLY A 31 -2.12 -1.66 10.63
CA GLY A 31 -1.65 -3.05 10.55
C GLY A 31 -1.60 -3.62 9.16
N ALA A 32 -2.15 -2.94 8.19
CA ALA A 32 -2.11 -3.44 6.82
C ALA A 32 -0.72 -3.20 6.24
N LYS A 33 -0.33 -4.05 5.29
CA LYS A 33 0.96 -3.92 4.66
C LYS A 33 0.78 -3.89 3.15
N TYR A 34 1.42 -2.94 2.51
CA TYR A 34 1.36 -2.82 1.06
C TYR A 34 2.61 -3.43 0.45
N TYR A 35 2.41 -4.30 -0.51
CA TYR A 35 3.51 -4.92 -1.22
C TYR A 35 3.63 -4.28 -2.60
N GLY A 36 4.59 -3.41 -2.76
CA GLY A 36 4.77 -2.70 -4.02
C GLY A 36 5.08 -3.61 -5.18
N LYS A 37 5.76 -4.71 -4.88
CA LYS A 37 6.11 -5.65 -5.92
C LYS A 37 4.89 -6.25 -6.58
N CYS A 38 3.87 -6.55 -5.80
CA CYS A 38 2.64 -7.14 -6.31
C CYS A 38 1.51 -6.14 -6.43
N GLU A 39 1.71 -4.94 -5.90
CA GLU A 39 0.70 -3.90 -5.91
C GLU A 39 -0.58 -4.35 -5.22
N ILE A 40 -0.42 -5.01 -4.08
CA ILE A 40 -1.56 -5.44 -3.30
C ILE A 40 -1.36 -5.07 -1.84
N TRP A 41 -2.48 -4.95 -1.14
CA TRP A 41 -2.47 -4.72 0.28
C TRP A 41 -2.82 -6.01 0.99
N LEU A 42 -2.17 -6.27 2.10
CA LEU A 42 -2.49 -7.42 2.93
C LEU A 42 -2.98 -6.92 4.27
N ASP A 43 -4.19 -7.32 4.65
CA ASP A 43 -4.72 -7.02 5.96
C ASP A 43 -4.24 -8.10 6.89
N ARG A 44 -3.26 -7.78 7.71
CA ARG A 44 -2.63 -8.77 8.56
C ARG A 44 -3.52 -9.28 9.67
N LYS A 45 -4.58 -8.56 9.97
CA LYS A 45 -5.49 -8.99 11.02
C LYS A 45 -6.41 -10.10 10.54
N THR A 46 -6.90 -9.99 9.32
CA THR A 46 -7.82 -10.98 8.78
C THR A 46 -7.18 -11.86 7.74
N GLY A 47 -6.03 -11.47 7.23
CA GLY A 47 -5.36 -12.23 6.18
C GLY A 47 -5.91 -11.98 4.80
N LYS A 48 -6.73 -10.95 4.65
CA LYS A 48 -7.31 -10.65 3.36
C LYS A 48 -6.37 -9.85 2.49
N HIS A 49 -6.44 -10.08 1.18
CA HIS A 49 -5.65 -9.33 0.22
C HIS A 49 -6.56 -8.40 -0.54
N TYR A 50 -6.07 -7.19 -0.79
CA TYR A 50 -6.84 -6.20 -1.53
C TYR A 50 -5.98 -5.70 -2.68
N ALA A 51 -6.54 -5.69 -3.87
CA ALA A 51 -5.83 -5.16 -5.03
C ALA A 51 -5.74 -3.65 -4.91
N ARG A 52 -4.68 -3.09 -5.48
CA ARG A 52 -4.47 -1.67 -5.44
C ARG A 52 -5.54 -0.88 -6.16
#